data_a81a55a6931a75fafc862c6a8c2127cb
#
_entry.id   a81a55a6931a75fafc862c6a8c2127cb
#
_cell.length_a   1.000
_cell.length_b   1.000
_cell.length_c   1.000
_cell.angle_alpha   90.00
_cell.angle_beta   90.00
_cell.angle_gamma   90.00
#
_symmetry.space_group_name_H-M   'P 1'
#
loop_
_entity.id
_entity.type
_entity.pdbx_description
1 polymer ?
#
loop_
_entity_poly.entity_id
_entity_poly.type
_entity_poly.pdbx_seq_one_letter_code
_entity_poly.pdbx_strand_id
1 'polypeptide(L)' 'MRVKCVKELQTKHMTFKLNEEYNAQRVNEHWYCVDAVGIGSDVFGNYFHALEKGGLQLNSEAGNCQTS' A
#
# COMPACT_ATOMS: atom_id res chain seq x y z
N MET A 1 5.68 -3.95 -3.04
CA MET A 1 5.37 -3.35 -4.33
C MET A 1 5.31 -1.86 -4.21
N ARG A 2 5.45 -1.17 -5.32
CA ARG A 2 5.43 0.24 -5.28
C ARG A 2 4.13 0.70 -5.81
N VAL A 3 3.52 1.65 -5.18
CA VAL A 3 2.22 2.14 -5.58
C VAL A 3 2.19 3.65 -5.62
N LYS A 4 1.27 4.19 -6.38
CA LYS A 4 1.12 5.62 -6.45
C LYS A 4 -0.23 5.97 -5.87
N CYS A 5 -0.29 6.99 -5.07
CA CYS A 5 -1.53 7.43 -4.49
C CYS A 5 -2.31 8.22 -5.53
N VAL A 6 -3.47 7.76 -5.90
CA VAL A 6 -4.24 8.43 -6.93
C VAL A 6 -5.38 9.24 -6.34
N LYS A 7 -5.50 9.28 -5.01
CA LYS A 7 -6.50 10.05 -4.38
C LYS A 7 -6.02 10.29 -2.99
N GLU A 8 -6.02 11.47 -2.50
CA GLU A 8 -5.47 11.78 -1.18
C GLU A 8 -6.21 11.00 -0.11
N LEU A 9 -5.49 10.38 0.78
CA LEU A 9 -6.08 9.59 1.84
C LEU A 9 -5.52 10.01 3.18
N GLN A 10 -6.39 10.43 4.10
CA GLN A 10 -5.92 10.82 5.39
C GLN A 10 -6.21 9.72 6.36
N THR A 11 -5.22 9.26 7.09
CA THR A 11 -5.41 8.22 8.10
C THR A 11 -5.01 8.77 9.42
N LYS A 12 -5.27 8.02 10.52
CA LYS A 12 -4.85 8.47 11.75
C LYS A 12 -3.40 8.53 11.88
N HIS A 13 -2.62 7.81 11.15
CA HIS A 13 -1.18 7.78 11.28
C HIS A 13 -0.48 8.72 10.33
N MET A 14 -1.02 8.95 9.18
CA MET A 14 -0.38 9.86 8.24
C MET A 14 -1.30 10.16 7.09
N THR A 15 -0.97 11.13 6.29
CA THR A 15 -1.74 11.45 5.13
C THR A 15 -0.98 11.02 3.89
N PHE A 16 -1.63 10.27 3.01
CA PHE A 16 -1.02 9.87 1.76
C PHE A 16 -1.43 10.88 0.71
N LYS A 17 -0.44 11.57 0.15
CA LYS A 17 -0.72 12.63 -0.76
C LYS A 17 -0.88 12.21 -2.17
N LEU A 18 -1.71 12.91 -2.91
CA LEU A 18 -1.97 12.60 -4.28
C LEU A 18 -0.69 12.63 -5.11
N ASN A 19 -0.54 11.69 -5.96
CA ASN A 19 0.61 11.58 -6.86
C ASN A 19 1.93 11.21 -6.20
N GLU A 20 1.93 10.91 -4.94
CA GLU A 20 3.15 10.46 -4.29
C GLU A 20 3.25 8.95 -4.38
N GLU A 21 4.44 8.43 -4.36
CA GLU A 21 4.65 7.00 -4.44
C GLU A 21 5.00 6.43 -3.10
N TYR A 22 4.57 5.26 -2.82
CA TYR A 22 4.80 4.64 -1.54
C TYR A 22 5.11 3.15 -1.71
N ASN A 23 5.69 2.55 -0.70
CA ASN A 23 5.96 1.13 -0.73
C ASN A 23 4.79 0.42 -0.08
N ALA A 24 4.31 -0.62 -0.67
CA ALA A 24 3.19 -1.35 -0.13
C ALA A 24 3.45 -2.83 -0.11
N GLN A 25 2.83 -3.53 0.82
CA GLN A 25 2.97 -4.95 0.88
C GLN A 25 1.61 -5.53 1.16
N ARG A 26 1.29 -6.68 0.58
CA ARG A 26 0.03 -7.31 0.85
C ARG A 26 0.19 -8.12 2.09
N VAL A 27 -0.62 -7.89 3.08
CA VAL A 27 -0.56 -8.62 4.32
C VAL A 27 -1.42 -9.87 4.20
N ASN A 28 -2.64 -9.73 3.73
CA ASN A 28 -3.46 -10.89 3.48
C ASN A 28 -4.55 -10.44 2.52
N GLU A 29 -5.59 -11.21 2.32
CA GLU A 29 -6.53 -10.85 1.33
C GLU A 29 -7.37 -9.68 1.69
N HIS A 30 -7.36 -9.24 2.89
CA HIS A 30 -8.18 -8.12 3.31
C HIS A 30 -7.40 -6.86 3.64
N TRP A 31 -6.10 -6.98 3.81
CA TRP A 31 -5.30 -5.85 4.24
C TRP A 31 -4.01 -5.67 3.49
N TYR A 32 -3.64 -4.44 3.30
CA TYR A 32 -2.35 -4.10 2.72
C TYR A 32 -1.64 -3.19 3.72
N CYS A 33 -0.36 -3.16 3.66
CA CYS A 33 0.42 -2.27 4.49
C CYS A 33 1.09 -1.28 3.58
N VAL A 34 0.79 -0.01 3.69
CA VAL A 34 1.39 1.00 2.86
C VAL A 34 2.21 1.88 3.78
N ASP A 35 3.51 1.86 3.60
CA ASP A 35 4.44 2.66 4.39
C ASP A 35 4.17 2.40 5.87
N ALA A 36 4.02 1.16 6.24
CA ALA A 36 3.79 0.74 7.62
C ALA A 36 2.41 1.07 8.17
N VAL A 37 1.49 1.48 7.34
CA VAL A 37 0.13 1.78 7.79
C VAL A 37 -0.82 0.75 7.19
N GLY A 38 -1.63 0.14 8.03
CA GLY A 38 -2.57 -0.88 7.54
C GLY A 38 -3.72 -0.26 6.81
N ILE A 39 -4.01 -0.72 5.62
CA ILE A 39 -5.07 -0.18 4.80
C ILE A 39 -5.92 -1.33 4.29
N GLY A 40 -7.20 -1.24 4.43
CA GLY A 40 -8.07 -2.29 3.95
C GLY A 40 -8.00 -2.41 2.45
N SER A 41 -8.17 -3.60 1.93
CA SER A 41 -7.98 -3.81 0.51
C SER A 41 -8.96 -3.02 -0.34
N ASP A 42 -10.16 -2.76 0.14
CA ASP A 42 -11.07 -1.96 -0.63
C ASP A 42 -10.55 -0.55 -0.78
N VAL A 43 -10.08 0.02 0.30
CA VAL A 43 -9.56 1.37 0.28
C VAL A 43 -8.29 1.40 -0.54
N PHE A 44 -7.45 0.40 -0.36
CA PHE A 44 -6.20 0.35 -1.09
C PHE A 44 -6.49 0.39 -2.59
N GLY A 45 -7.43 -0.37 -3.05
CA GLY A 45 -7.72 -0.41 -4.47
C GLY A 45 -8.28 0.89 -5.00
N ASN A 46 -8.95 1.65 -4.18
CA ASN A 46 -9.52 2.92 -4.61
C ASN A 46 -8.56 4.09 -4.54
N TYR A 47 -7.56 4.00 -3.70
CA TYR A 47 -6.68 5.14 -3.49
C TYR A 47 -5.27 4.94 -4.04
N PHE A 48 -4.89 3.73 -4.34
CA PHE A 48 -3.54 3.44 -4.82
C PHE A 48 -3.53 2.61 -6.08
N HIS A 49 -2.56 2.84 -6.93
CA HIS A 49 -2.40 2.10 -8.14
C HIS A 49 -1.06 1.46 -8.13
N ALA A 50 -0.97 0.20 -8.42
CA ALA A 50 0.32 -0.51 -8.47
C ALA A 50 1.14 -0.02 -9.64
N LEU A 51 2.38 0.28 -9.39
CA LEU A 51 3.25 0.75 -10.42
C LEU A 51 4.06 -0.29 -11.08
N GLU A 52 4.12 -1.52 -10.51
CA GLU A 52 4.95 -2.41 -11.08
C GLU A 52 4.51 -2.96 -12.25
N LYS A 53 5.18 -3.24 -13.13
CA LYS A 53 4.84 -3.74 -14.23
C LYS A 53 5.42 -4.90 -14.41
N GLY A 54 5.42 -5.70 -14.53
CA GLY A 54 6.02 -6.79 -14.73
C GLY A 54 6.22 -7.54 -13.71
N GLY A 55 5.99 -7.49 -13.01
CA GLY A 55 6.07 -8.15 -12.03
C GLY A 55 6.82 -9.08 -11.55
N LEU A 56 7.24 -9.36 -11.19
CA LEU A 56 7.86 -10.27 -10.74
C LEU A 56 8.16 -10.03 -9.51
N GLN A 57 7.97 -9.79 -8.75
CA GLN A 57 8.18 -9.57 -7.70
C GLN A 57 8.30 -10.37 -6.79
N LEU A 58 8.56 -10.65 -6.23
CA LEU A 58 8.61 -11.44 -5.42
C LEU A 58 8.76 -11.19 -4.18
N ASN A 59 8.72 -10.94 -3.62
CA ASN A 59 8.80 -10.78 -2.60
C ASN A 59 8.70 -10.87 -1.63
N SER A 60 8.75 -10.80 -1.18
CA SER A 60 8.55 -11.03 -0.38
C SER A 60 8.69 -10.91 0.86
N GLU A 61 8.90 -10.60 1.50
CA GLU A 61 9.08 -10.51 2.66
C GLU A 61 8.35 -9.84 3.36
N ALA A 62 7.88 -9.67 3.38
CA ALA A 62 7.05 -9.09 3.91
C ALA A 62 7.12 -8.98 5.14
N GLY A 63 6.73 -9.20 5.66
CA GLY A 63 6.75 -9.22 6.80
C GLY A 63 6.90 -8.32 7.69
N ASN A 64 7.18 -7.43 7.66
CA ASN A 64 7.33 -6.57 8.55
C ASN A 64 6.40 -5.60 8.73
N CYS A 65 5.42 -5.45 8.18
CA CYS A 65 4.49 -4.52 8.40
C CYS A 65 3.76 -4.87 9.58
N GLN A 66 3.73 -4.11 10.56
CA GLN A 66 3.19 -4.43 11.62
C GLN A 66 1.99 -3.99 11.69
N THR A 67 1.08 -4.27 11.51
CA THR A 67 -0.09 -3.77 11.52
C THR A 67 -0.59 -3.78 12.66
N SER A 68 -0.51 -3.96 13.29
CA SER A 68 -1.15 -4.01 14.38
C SER A 68 -1.60 -3.52 14.97
#